data_4d5ce8a4e8c5d1503f961586674e89ca
#
_entry.id   4d5ce8a4e8c5d1503f961586674e89ca
#
_cell.length_a   1.000
_cell.length_b   1.000
_cell.length_c   1.000
_cell.angle_alpha   90.00
_cell.angle_beta   90.00
_cell.angle_gamma   90.00
#
_symmetry.space_group_name_H-M   'P 1'
#
loop_
_entity.id
_entity.type
_entity.pdbx_description
1 polymer ?
#
loop_
_entity_poly.entity_id
_entity_poly.type
_entity_poly.pdbx_seq_one_letter_code
_entity_poly.pdbx_strand_id
1 'polypeptide(L)'
;MKKISAFLIIMIAMLMAGVCAHAAEFSVDTTSLPMGEAYKPYSAQITMSGGSNDGYSFEFISGFKPTGLTVNEDGSITGTPTSAGYYANMNIRISNVDGTYRDVTFKINIRARSIKINVTAPKNIIYDGNSYTATVKCYDLNGGELTDAVPIIRYGKDNLSSVTDAGTYYIDVYVSGCIISEREGDTHIQIERQGASISLSGDKEYQYDQLPHPLTAADVTVTPPAAGYVIEYSRNGGEYTTDVPVSSGIYTARVHTTNPNYETIYDECTIKIIGENVNFTVTNTSFTYDGNGHKATVSSDPADIGYKVTYTNSKGETVENPTDADVYTIKITLDNDKVYSIGNDYDNKLTISPQSGHFTTDESWVYDGKTHKPNMTVDAPYD
;
A
#
# COMPACT_ATOMS: atom_id res chain seq x y z
N MET A 1 22.66 65.57 -87.76
CA MET A 1 22.00 65.11 -86.51
C MET A 1 21.40 63.69 -86.57
N LYS A 2 21.75 62.82 -87.50
CA LYS A 2 21.20 61.42 -87.59
C LYS A 2 22.28 60.34 -87.35
N LYS A 3 23.54 60.70 -87.11
CA LYS A 3 24.64 59.69 -86.83
C LYS A 3 25.02 59.55 -85.36
N ILE A 4 24.58 60.41 -84.47
CA ILE A 4 24.87 60.35 -83.01
C ILE A 4 23.84 59.44 -82.30
N SER A 5 22.64 59.37 -82.84
CA SER A 5 21.60 58.53 -82.20
C SER A 5 21.81 56.99 -82.37
N ALA A 6 22.49 56.56 -83.45
CA ALA A 6 22.75 55.12 -83.66
C ALA A 6 23.92 54.64 -82.75
N PHE A 7 24.94 55.45 -82.44
CA PHE A 7 26.05 55.09 -81.61
C PHE A 7 25.65 55.01 -80.12
N LEU A 8 24.72 55.90 -79.71
CA LEU A 8 24.26 55.95 -78.31
C LEU A 8 23.30 54.74 -78.01
N ILE A 9 22.53 54.32 -79.04
CA ILE A 9 21.62 53.10 -78.88
C ILE A 9 22.46 51.80 -78.88
N ILE A 10 23.55 51.73 -79.60
CA ILE A 10 24.47 50.55 -79.56
C ILE A 10 25.24 50.51 -78.25
N MET A 11 25.65 51.64 -77.70
CA MET A 11 26.31 51.71 -76.40
C MET A 11 25.39 51.42 -75.22
N ILE A 12 24.14 51.82 -75.29
CA ILE A 12 23.13 51.44 -74.34
C ILE A 12 22.71 49.99 -74.50
N ALA A 13 22.67 49.42 -75.68
CA ALA A 13 22.46 48.00 -75.91
C ALA A 13 23.64 47.14 -75.49
N MET A 14 24.88 47.62 -75.54
CA MET A 14 26.08 46.97 -74.98
C MET A 14 26.19 47.12 -73.45
N LEU A 15 25.56 48.15 -72.86
CA LEU A 15 25.53 48.32 -71.43
C LEU A 15 24.40 47.58 -70.79
N MET A 16 23.41 47.10 -71.58
CA MET A 16 22.29 46.20 -71.14
C MET A 16 22.56 44.70 -71.39
N ALA A 17 23.66 44.38 -72.09
CA ALA A 17 24.21 43.08 -72.01
C ALA A 17 25.02 42.88 -70.69
N GLY A 18 24.46 43.44 -69.65
CA GLY A 18 24.90 43.20 -68.28
C GLY A 18 24.69 41.74 -67.96
N VAL A 19 25.74 41.07 -67.90
CA VAL A 19 26.03 39.90 -67.16
C VAL A 19 24.79 39.43 -66.32
N CYS A 20 23.94 38.60 -66.94
CA CYS A 20 23.29 37.57 -66.14
C CYS A 20 24.46 36.63 -65.74
N ALA A 21 25.16 36.97 -64.70
CA ALA A 21 25.92 35.97 -63.97
C ALA A 21 24.84 34.99 -63.49
N HIS A 22 24.68 33.89 -64.21
CA HIS A 22 24.02 32.74 -63.67
C HIS A 22 24.82 32.41 -62.45
N ALA A 23 24.25 32.63 -61.26
CA ALA A 23 24.78 32.09 -60.05
C ALA A 23 25.06 30.61 -60.35
N ALA A 24 26.31 30.21 -60.27
CA ALA A 24 26.67 28.84 -60.62
C ALA A 24 25.89 27.91 -59.71
N GLU A 25 25.00 27.12 -60.33
CA GLU A 25 24.14 26.23 -59.57
C GLU A 25 25.04 25.18 -58.84
N PHE A 26 24.90 25.10 -57.52
CA PHE A 26 25.65 24.13 -56.70
C PHE A 26 24.78 22.94 -56.35
N SER A 27 25.39 21.78 -56.17
CA SER A 27 24.72 20.57 -55.70
C SER A 27 25.39 20.02 -54.46
N VAL A 28 24.55 19.31 -53.66
CA VAL A 28 24.99 18.60 -52.47
C VAL A 28 25.29 17.16 -52.88
N ASP A 29 26.54 16.74 -52.78
CA ASP A 29 26.99 15.41 -53.21
C ASP A 29 26.77 14.38 -52.10
N THR A 30 26.75 14.80 -50.83
CA THR A 30 26.46 13.94 -49.69
C THR A 30 24.99 13.55 -49.68
N THR A 31 24.70 12.27 -49.97
CA THR A 31 23.33 11.73 -49.99
C THR A 31 22.91 11.12 -48.66
N SER A 32 23.86 10.74 -47.81
CA SER A 32 23.63 10.15 -46.49
C SER A 32 24.81 10.38 -45.57
N LEU A 33 24.52 10.53 -44.28
CA LEU A 33 25.56 10.58 -43.26
C LEU A 33 25.87 9.17 -42.72
N PRO A 34 27.16 8.90 -42.39
CA PRO A 34 27.53 7.59 -41.81
C PRO A 34 26.82 7.36 -40.49
N MET A 35 26.61 6.08 -40.16
CA MET A 35 26.05 5.67 -38.89
C MET A 35 27.03 5.97 -37.76
N GLY A 36 26.55 6.57 -36.67
CA GLY A 36 27.30 6.77 -35.44
C GLY A 36 26.95 5.75 -34.34
N GLU A 37 27.65 5.85 -33.23
CA GLU A 37 27.40 5.10 -32.01
C GLU A 37 27.48 6.06 -30.80
N ALA A 38 26.57 5.96 -29.88
CA ALA A 38 26.55 6.81 -28.68
C ALA A 38 27.85 6.62 -27.87
N TYR A 39 28.31 7.72 -27.26
CA TYR A 39 29.55 7.80 -26.48
C TYR A 39 30.82 7.38 -27.27
N LYS A 40 30.81 7.53 -28.61
CA LYS A 40 32.00 7.43 -29.45
C LYS A 40 32.15 8.68 -30.29
N PRO A 41 33.41 9.15 -30.53
CA PRO A 41 33.63 10.27 -31.42
C PRO A 41 33.03 10.02 -32.80
N TYR A 42 32.33 11.01 -33.29
CA TYR A 42 31.71 11.02 -34.62
C TYR A 42 32.33 12.12 -35.48
N SER A 43 32.55 11.81 -36.74
CA SER A 43 33.00 12.79 -37.76
C SER A 43 32.39 12.42 -39.10
N ALA A 44 31.81 13.41 -39.77
CA ALA A 44 31.33 13.33 -41.14
C ALA A 44 31.53 14.67 -41.83
N GLN A 45 31.67 14.64 -43.16
CA GLN A 45 31.83 15.85 -43.97
C GLN A 45 30.71 15.93 -45.00
N ILE A 46 30.02 17.05 -45.06
CA ILE A 46 29.11 17.35 -46.19
C ILE A 46 29.97 17.88 -47.32
N THR A 47 29.80 17.21 -48.48
CA THR A 47 30.53 17.54 -49.72
C THR A 47 29.63 18.21 -50.72
N MET A 48 30.20 19.15 -51.46
CA MET A 48 29.53 19.99 -52.43
C MET A 48 30.26 19.96 -53.78
N SER A 49 29.51 20.20 -54.87
CA SER A 49 30.07 20.40 -56.18
C SER A 49 29.37 21.59 -56.89
N GLY A 50 30.07 22.23 -57.87
CA GLY A 50 29.56 23.41 -58.57
C GLY A 50 29.70 24.71 -57.73
N GLY A 51 28.97 25.74 -58.09
CA GLY A 51 28.98 27.02 -57.41
C GLY A 51 30.22 27.87 -57.66
N SER A 52 30.42 28.95 -56.85
CA SER A 52 31.65 29.75 -56.91
C SER A 52 32.79 29.06 -56.14
N ASN A 53 34.06 29.25 -56.63
CA ASN A 53 35.23 28.63 -55.98
C ASN A 53 35.59 29.21 -54.58
N ASP A 54 34.82 30.13 -54.06
CA ASP A 54 35.15 30.91 -52.84
C ASP A 54 34.61 30.26 -51.54
N GLY A 55 33.91 29.10 -51.63
CA GLY A 55 33.56 28.30 -50.51
C GLY A 55 32.07 28.35 -50.12
N TYR A 56 31.72 27.46 -49.19
CA TYR A 56 30.37 27.33 -48.63
C TYR A 56 30.40 27.51 -47.13
N SER A 57 29.28 27.96 -46.56
CA SER A 57 29.00 27.93 -45.12
C SER A 57 27.81 27.09 -44.79
N PHE A 58 27.85 26.42 -43.65
CA PHE A 58 26.83 25.45 -43.22
C PHE A 58 26.26 25.86 -41.88
N GLU A 59 24.93 25.85 -41.76
CA GLU A 59 24.23 26.22 -40.55
C GLU A 59 23.09 25.23 -40.27
N PHE A 60 23.01 24.68 -39.03
CA PHE A 60 21.83 23.93 -38.59
C PHE A 60 20.68 24.90 -38.31
N ILE A 61 19.60 24.81 -39.09
CA ILE A 61 18.49 25.77 -39.04
C ILE A 61 17.26 25.25 -38.30
N SER A 62 16.95 23.94 -38.39
CA SER A 62 15.78 23.37 -37.75
C SER A 62 15.82 21.83 -37.74
N GLY A 63 14.83 21.25 -37.03
CA GLY A 63 14.68 19.81 -36.89
C GLY A 63 15.38 19.26 -35.65
N PHE A 64 15.76 17.99 -35.70
CA PHE A 64 16.41 17.32 -34.58
C PHE A 64 17.80 16.82 -34.98
N LYS A 65 18.78 17.13 -34.18
CA LYS A 65 20.14 16.58 -34.29
C LYS A 65 20.51 15.79 -33.03
N PRO A 66 21.37 14.76 -33.11
CA PRO A 66 21.87 14.07 -31.94
C PRO A 66 22.51 15.01 -30.93
N THR A 67 22.13 14.89 -29.67
CA THR A 67 22.78 15.63 -28.56
C THR A 67 24.27 15.28 -28.54
N GLY A 68 25.13 16.27 -28.46
CA GLY A 68 26.58 16.12 -28.47
C GLY A 68 27.21 16.19 -29.85
N LEU A 69 26.44 16.40 -30.94
CA LEU A 69 26.98 16.72 -32.26
C LEU A 69 26.81 18.19 -32.61
N THR A 70 27.79 18.72 -33.33
CA THR A 70 27.80 20.08 -33.88
C THR A 70 27.92 20.01 -35.39
N VAL A 71 27.12 20.81 -36.09
CA VAL A 71 27.31 21.13 -37.50
C VAL A 71 28.21 22.36 -37.55
N ASN A 72 29.38 22.24 -38.14
CA ASN A 72 30.37 23.32 -38.24
C ASN A 72 30.18 24.10 -39.55
N GLU A 73 30.67 25.32 -39.59
CA GLU A 73 30.57 26.20 -40.75
C GLU A 73 31.29 25.67 -42.00
N ASP A 74 32.28 24.79 -41.84
CA ASP A 74 33.00 24.10 -42.89
C ASP A 74 32.29 22.87 -43.47
N GLY A 75 31.08 22.57 -42.97
CA GLY A 75 30.29 21.40 -43.36
C GLY A 75 30.68 20.11 -42.66
N SER A 76 31.62 20.14 -41.73
CA SER A 76 31.92 18.99 -40.89
C SER A 76 30.84 18.85 -39.79
N ILE A 77 30.49 17.63 -39.50
CA ILE A 77 29.60 17.27 -38.38
C ILE A 77 30.43 16.46 -37.40
N THR A 78 30.73 17.07 -36.26
CA THR A 78 31.66 16.47 -35.29
C THR A 78 31.10 16.48 -33.87
N GLY A 79 31.66 15.63 -32.99
CA GLY A 79 31.32 15.56 -31.58
C GLY A 79 31.19 14.13 -31.08
N THR A 80 30.64 13.96 -29.88
CA THR A 80 30.34 12.65 -29.29
C THR A 80 28.86 12.60 -28.95
N PRO A 81 28.06 11.87 -29.72
CA PRO A 81 26.61 11.81 -29.45
C PRO A 81 26.34 11.09 -28.14
N THR A 82 25.45 11.65 -27.29
CA THR A 82 25.05 11.05 -26.00
C THR A 82 23.67 10.41 -26.03
N SER A 83 23.00 10.41 -27.20
CA SER A 83 21.68 9.80 -27.41
C SER A 83 21.68 8.96 -28.67
N ALA A 84 21.00 7.80 -28.60
CA ALA A 84 20.78 6.94 -29.74
C ALA A 84 19.42 7.25 -30.38
N GLY A 85 19.32 6.99 -31.68
CA GLY A 85 18.07 7.17 -32.43
C GLY A 85 18.28 7.42 -33.90
N TYR A 86 17.16 7.43 -34.63
CA TYR A 86 17.10 7.82 -36.03
C TYR A 86 16.56 9.25 -36.14
N TYR A 87 17.43 10.16 -36.57
CA TYR A 87 17.15 11.58 -36.75
C TYR A 87 16.88 11.84 -38.23
N ALA A 88 15.59 11.97 -38.60
CA ALA A 88 15.17 11.98 -39.98
C ALA A 88 15.10 13.37 -40.62
N ASN A 89 15.14 14.43 -39.81
CA ASN A 89 14.85 15.78 -40.27
C ASN A 89 15.84 16.83 -39.69
N MET A 90 17.12 16.58 -39.85
CA MET A 90 18.15 17.52 -39.53
C MET A 90 18.35 18.50 -40.72
N ASN A 91 17.77 19.71 -40.63
CA ASN A 91 17.79 20.68 -41.70
C ASN A 91 19.01 21.57 -41.57
N ILE A 92 19.82 21.61 -42.62
CA ILE A 92 21.03 22.38 -42.72
C ILE A 92 20.88 23.34 -43.89
N ARG A 93 21.10 24.63 -43.64
CA ARG A 93 21.27 25.64 -44.67
C ARG A 93 22.68 25.60 -45.16
N ILE A 94 22.85 25.56 -46.47
CA ILE A 94 24.11 25.60 -47.17
C ILE A 94 24.11 26.87 -48.01
N SER A 95 24.95 27.82 -47.68
CA SER A 95 25.03 29.11 -48.35
C SER A 95 26.36 29.23 -49.11
N ASN A 96 26.28 29.71 -50.33
CA ASN A 96 27.43 30.09 -51.15
C ASN A 96 27.80 31.55 -50.86
N VAL A 97 29.05 31.95 -51.10
CA VAL A 97 29.54 33.34 -50.93
C VAL A 97 28.79 34.35 -51.78
N ASP A 98 28.17 33.95 -52.86
CA ASP A 98 27.32 34.83 -53.72
C ASP A 98 25.94 35.14 -53.12
N GLY A 99 25.64 34.59 -51.93
CA GLY A 99 24.35 34.76 -51.24
C GLY A 99 23.27 33.79 -51.64
N THR A 100 23.53 32.88 -52.57
CA THR A 100 22.62 31.77 -52.88
C THR A 100 22.67 30.73 -51.79
N TYR A 101 21.52 30.10 -51.43
CA TYR A 101 21.47 29.05 -50.42
C TYR A 101 20.52 27.94 -50.81
N ARG A 102 20.72 26.78 -50.17
CA ARG A 102 19.81 25.65 -50.17
C ARG A 102 19.60 25.11 -48.77
N ASP A 103 18.36 24.78 -48.44
CA ASP A 103 18.02 24.04 -47.21
C ASP A 103 17.91 22.57 -47.54
N VAL A 104 18.73 21.76 -46.88
CA VAL A 104 18.84 20.32 -47.15
C VAL A 104 18.55 19.54 -45.88
N THR A 105 17.72 18.51 -46.01
CA THR A 105 17.38 17.60 -44.89
C THR A 105 18.31 16.39 -44.90
N PHE A 106 19.11 16.26 -43.88
CA PHE A 106 19.97 15.11 -43.66
C PHE A 106 19.33 14.14 -42.65
N LYS A 107 19.68 12.86 -42.81
CA LYS A 107 19.29 11.79 -41.90
C LYS A 107 20.54 11.18 -41.29
N ILE A 108 20.49 10.93 -40.00
CA ILE A 108 21.58 10.28 -39.29
C ILE A 108 21.01 9.21 -38.32
N ASN A 109 21.70 8.07 -38.27
CA ASN A 109 21.36 7.02 -37.32
C ASN A 109 22.50 6.85 -36.30
N ILE A 110 22.19 7.01 -35.03
CA ILE A 110 23.12 6.76 -33.92
C ILE A 110 22.69 5.49 -33.22
N ARG A 111 23.51 4.46 -33.28
CA ARG A 111 23.25 3.19 -32.57
C ARG A 111 23.43 3.37 -31.08
N ALA A 112 22.60 2.66 -30.32
CA ALA A 112 22.82 2.54 -28.88
C ALA A 112 24.10 1.73 -28.61
N ARG A 113 24.87 2.17 -27.60
CA ARG A 113 26.06 1.47 -27.14
C ARG A 113 25.70 0.41 -26.11
N SER A 114 26.20 -0.82 -26.29
CA SER A 114 26.09 -1.85 -25.25
C SER A 114 27.05 -1.59 -24.11
N ILE A 115 26.55 -1.60 -22.89
CA ILE A 115 27.29 -1.30 -21.65
C ILE A 115 27.02 -2.33 -20.55
N LYS A 116 27.94 -2.40 -19.60
CA LYS A 116 27.76 -3.06 -18.31
C LYS A 116 27.55 -2.00 -17.23
N ILE A 117 26.74 -2.33 -16.22
CA ILE A 117 26.57 -1.46 -15.04
C ILE A 117 26.90 -2.24 -13.77
N ASN A 118 27.43 -1.53 -12.78
CA ASN A 118 27.55 -2.01 -11.41
C ASN A 118 26.76 -1.06 -10.49
N VAL A 119 25.82 -1.63 -9.73
CA VAL A 119 24.93 -0.91 -8.82
C VAL A 119 25.37 -1.17 -7.39
N THR A 120 25.59 -0.12 -6.63
CA THR A 120 25.89 -0.20 -5.19
C THR A 120 24.81 0.53 -4.41
N ALA A 121 24.10 -0.20 -3.57
CA ALA A 121 23.06 0.33 -2.69
C ALA A 121 23.53 0.33 -1.23
N PRO A 122 23.10 1.29 -0.40
CA PRO A 122 23.33 1.26 1.03
C PRO A 122 22.64 0.04 1.66
N LYS A 123 23.24 -0.49 2.74
CA LYS A 123 22.82 -1.73 3.42
C LYS A 123 22.47 -1.47 4.88
N ASN A 124 21.67 -2.37 5.46
CA ASN A 124 21.33 -2.37 6.89
C ASN A 124 20.75 -1.03 7.36
N ILE A 125 19.86 -0.47 6.55
CA ILE A 125 19.19 0.79 6.86
C ILE A 125 18.00 0.47 7.77
N ILE A 126 17.95 1.13 8.92
CA ILE A 126 16.76 1.24 9.75
C ILE A 126 16.20 2.64 9.49
N TYR A 127 14.89 2.77 9.38
CA TYR A 127 14.25 4.06 9.14
C TYR A 127 14.72 5.13 10.12
N ASP A 128 15.20 6.23 9.59
CA ASP A 128 15.73 7.38 10.34
C ASP A 128 15.24 8.74 9.80
N GLY A 129 14.34 8.70 8.79
CA GLY A 129 13.82 9.88 8.12
C GLY A 129 14.75 10.46 7.05
N ASN A 130 15.94 9.90 6.85
CA ASN A 130 16.87 10.34 5.81
C ASN A 130 16.51 9.75 4.45
N SER A 131 17.00 10.41 3.40
CA SER A 131 16.80 9.99 2.02
C SER A 131 18.00 9.18 1.52
N TYR A 132 17.76 8.06 0.87
CA TYR A 132 18.75 7.11 0.39
C TYR A 132 18.69 6.96 -1.12
N THR A 133 19.87 6.81 -1.74
CA THR A 133 20.04 6.54 -3.16
C THR A 133 21.11 5.49 -3.37
N ALA A 134 21.02 4.74 -4.47
CA ALA A 134 22.10 3.88 -4.95
C ALA A 134 23.07 4.68 -5.81
N THR A 135 24.29 4.16 -5.96
CA THR A 135 25.26 4.62 -6.95
C THR A 135 25.37 3.62 -8.09
N VAL A 136 25.57 4.12 -9.31
CA VAL A 136 25.72 3.28 -10.49
C VAL A 136 26.97 3.71 -11.24
N LYS A 137 27.84 2.75 -11.56
CA LYS A 137 28.96 2.95 -12.46
C LYS A 137 28.69 2.23 -13.77
N CYS A 138 29.04 2.90 -14.87
CA CYS A 138 28.88 2.38 -16.23
C CYS A 138 30.24 1.96 -16.81
N TYR A 139 30.28 0.85 -17.51
CA TYR A 139 31.50 0.32 -18.14
C TYR A 139 31.21 -0.10 -19.58
N ASP A 140 32.21 -0.02 -20.43
CA ASP A 140 32.15 -0.69 -21.72
C ASP A 140 32.29 -2.23 -21.56
N LEU A 141 32.09 -2.96 -22.65
CA LEU A 141 32.15 -4.43 -22.62
C LEU A 141 33.55 -4.98 -22.30
N ASN A 142 34.60 -4.16 -22.44
CA ASN A 142 35.98 -4.49 -22.11
C ASN A 142 36.38 -4.12 -20.67
N GLY A 143 35.46 -3.50 -19.91
CA GLY A 143 35.69 -3.10 -18.52
C GLY A 143 36.21 -1.67 -18.33
N GLY A 144 36.32 -0.87 -19.41
CA GLY A 144 36.67 0.55 -19.31
C GLY A 144 35.51 1.37 -18.73
N GLU A 145 35.75 2.18 -17.67
CA GLU A 145 34.72 3.03 -17.06
C GLU A 145 34.29 4.14 -18.01
N LEU A 146 32.98 4.33 -18.14
CA LEU A 146 32.35 5.36 -18.98
C LEU A 146 31.90 6.53 -18.09
N THR A 147 32.77 7.46 -17.84
CA THR A 147 32.52 8.61 -16.95
C THR A 147 31.51 9.61 -17.52
N ASP A 148 31.33 9.64 -18.85
CA ASP A 148 30.37 10.52 -19.53
C ASP A 148 28.96 9.95 -19.59
N ALA A 149 28.80 8.64 -19.32
CA ALA A 149 27.51 7.97 -19.29
C ALA A 149 26.80 8.22 -17.96
N VAL A 150 25.83 9.13 -17.96
CA VAL A 150 25.08 9.51 -16.75
C VAL A 150 23.88 8.60 -16.56
N PRO A 151 23.86 7.72 -15.53
CA PRO A 151 22.70 6.89 -15.23
C PRO A 151 21.57 7.71 -14.60
N ILE A 152 20.35 7.42 -15.00
CA ILE A 152 19.12 7.86 -14.35
C ILE A 152 18.63 6.68 -13.52
N ILE A 153 18.53 6.86 -12.21
CA ILE A 153 18.10 5.84 -11.26
C ILE A 153 16.67 6.15 -10.83
N ARG A 154 15.84 5.12 -10.75
CA ARG A 154 14.46 5.19 -10.27
C ARG A 154 14.19 4.05 -9.29
N TYR A 155 13.30 4.29 -8.34
CA TYR A 155 13.00 3.34 -7.28
C TYR A 155 11.51 3.02 -7.27
N GLY A 156 11.22 1.71 -7.22
CA GLY A 156 9.87 1.20 -7.09
C GLY A 156 8.93 1.57 -8.24
N LYS A 157 7.66 1.28 -8.06
CA LYS A 157 6.62 1.50 -9.08
C LYS A 157 6.36 2.99 -9.36
N ASP A 158 6.61 3.84 -8.37
CA ASP A 158 6.32 5.28 -8.43
C ASP A 158 7.47 6.08 -9.05
N ASN A 159 8.51 5.41 -9.54
CA ASN A 159 9.68 6.03 -10.18
C ASN A 159 10.37 7.12 -9.33
N LEU A 160 10.46 6.90 -8.03
CA LEU A 160 11.07 7.84 -7.10
C LEU A 160 12.55 8.11 -7.46
N SER A 161 13.04 9.30 -7.16
CA SER A 161 14.46 9.65 -7.34
C SER A 161 15.33 9.30 -6.13
N SER A 162 14.71 9.07 -4.97
CA SER A 162 15.31 8.63 -3.72
C SER A 162 14.24 7.95 -2.87
N VAL A 163 14.64 7.23 -1.81
CA VAL A 163 13.74 6.52 -0.92
C VAL A 163 14.00 6.93 0.54
N THR A 164 12.93 7.06 1.32
CA THR A 164 12.98 7.51 2.71
C THR A 164 12.23 6.57 3.64
N ASP A 165 11.03 6.11 3.23
CA ASP A 165 10.15 5.31 4.07
C ASP A 165 10.62 3.86 4.19
N ALA A 166 10.21 3.18 5.25
CA ALA A 166 10.46 1.77 5.44
C ALA A 166 9.80 0.94 4.33
N GLY A 167 10.58 0.04 3.74
CA GLY A 167 10.12 -0.78 2.62
C GLY A 167 11.25 -1.33 1.77
N THR A 168 10.88 -2.07 0.72
CA THR A 168 11.80 -2.60 -0.27
C THR A 168 11.56 -1.91 -1.61
N TYR A 169 12.60 -1.27 -2.14
CA TYR A 169 12.54 -0.46 -3.36
C TYR A 169 13.47 -1.03 -4.41
N TYR A 170 12.91 -1.64 -5.45
CA TYR A 170 13.69 -2.11 -6.60
C TYR A 170 14.29 -0.95 -7.35
N ILE A 171 15.52 -1.16 -7.84
CA ILE A 171 16.32 -0.14 -8.51
C ILE A 171 16.22 -0.36 -10.02
N ASP A 172 15.66 0.61 -10.73
CA ASP A 172 15.67 0.69 -12.17
C ASP A 172 16.72 1.69 -12.63
N VAL A 173 17.50 1.30 -13.65
CA VAL A 173 18.57 2.11 -14.21
C VAL A 173 18.34 2.30 -15.68
N TYR A 174 18.41 3.54 -16.12
CA TYR A 174 18.39 3.92 -17.52
C TYR A 174 19.61 4.79 -17.83
N VAL A 175 20.26 4.53 -18.98
CA VAL A 175 21.37 5.34 -19.48
C VAL A 175 21.03 5.76 -20.91
N SER A 176 20.94 7.08 -21.14
CA SER A 176 20.61 7.60 -22.46
C SER A 176 21.60 7.10 -23.50
N GLY A 177 21.13 6.68 -24.67
CA GLY A 177 21.98 6.20 -25.74
C GLY A 177 22.63 4.83 -25.52
N CYS A 178 22.27 4.12 -24.43
CA CYS A 178 22.86 2.83 -24.11
C CYS A 178 21.83 1.71 -24.01
N ILE A 179 22.30 0.47 -24.22
CA ILE A 179 21.63 -0.77 -23.89
C ILE A 179 22.44 -1.42 -22.77
N ILE A 180 21.81 -1.64 -21.63
CA ILE A 180 22.42 -2.34 -20.51
C ILE A 180 22.40 -3.84 -20.84
N SER A 181 23.57 -4.37 -21.18
CA SER A 181 23.75 -5.78 -21.56
C SER A 181 24.04 -6.68 -20.36
N GLU A 182 24.70 -6.12 -19.34
CA GLU A 182 25.05 -6.81 -18.10
C GLU A 182 24.82 -5.87 -16.92
N ARG A 183 24.23 -6.44 -15.86
CA ARG A 183 24.03 -5.72 -14.59
C ARG A 183 24.62 -6.53 -13.46
N GLU A 184 25.48 -5.91 -12.68
CA GLU A 184 26.05 -6.45 -11.46
C GLU A 184 25.62 -5.63 -10.24
N GLY A 185 25.79 -6.20 -9.05
CA GLY A 185 25.54 -5.53 -7.78
C GLY A 185 24.11 -5.60 -7.31
N ASP A 186 23.67 -4.55 -6.62
CA ASP A 186 22.41 -4.55 -5.86
C ASP A 186 21.19 -4.34 -6.76
N THR A 187 20.10 -5.02 -6.43
CA THR A 187 18.84 -4.93 -7.15
C THR A 187 17.79 -4.06 -6.46
N HIS A 188 17.99 -3.77 -5.17
CA HIS A 188 17.05 -3.00 -4.35
C HIS A 188 17.74 -2.28 -3.20
N ILE A 189 17.06 -1.27 -2.65
CA ILE A 189 17.31 -0.70 -1.32
C ILE A 189 16.24 -1.26 -0.39
N GLN A 190 16.64 -1.73 0.78
CA GLN A 190 15.73 -2.12 1.85
C GLN A 190 15.94 -1.19 3.04
N ILE A 191 14.84 -0.60 3.50
CA ILE A 191 14.77 0.21 4.72
C ILE A 191 13.87 -0.53 5.69
N GLU A 192 14.44 -0.98 6.81
CA GLU A 192 13.72 -1.68 7.86
C GLU A 192 12.95 -0.68 8.73
N ARG A 193 11.87 -1.14 9.36
CA ARG A 193 11.10 -0.33 10.30
C ARG A 193 11.94 -0.02 11.53
N GLN A 194 11.77 1.19 12.06
CA GLN A 194 12.35 1.56 13.35
C GLN A 194 11.54 0.96 14.50
N GLY A 195 12.21 0.48 15.52
CA GLY A 195 11.56 0.02 16.75
C GLY A 195 10.79 1.14 17.45
N ALA A 196 9.70 0.76 18.11
CA ALA A 196 8.88 1.67 18.92
C ALA A 196 8.53 1.01 20.25
N SER A 197 8.01 1.78 21.20
CA SER A 197 7.44 1.27 22.45
C SER A 197 6.17 2.02 22.81
N ILE A 198 5.20 1.32 23.40
CA ILE A 198 3.97 1.87 23.97
C ILE A 198 3.90 1.44 25.43
N SER A 199 3.39 2.34 26.28
CA SER A 199 3.10 2.07 27.67
C SER A 199 1.84 2.82 28.10
N LEU A 200 0.92 2.11 28.76
CA LEU A 200 -0.32 2.62 29.30
C LEU A 200 -0.23 2.85 30.82
N SER A 201 -1.03 3.78 31.34
CA SER A 201 -1.09 4.12 32.78
C SER A 201 -1.76 3.04 33.65
N GLY A 202 -2.25 1.94 33.05
CA GLY A 202 -2.92 0.83 33.72
C GLY A 202 -4.44 0.89 33.69
N ASP A 203 -5.04 -0.08 34.41
CA ASP A 203 -6.51 -0.25 34.45
C ASP A 203 -7.23 0.89 35.14
N LYS A 204 -8.49 1.12 34.70
CA LYS A 204 -9.36 2.17 35.24
C LYS A 204 -10.72 1.60 35.61
N GLU A 205 -11.30 2.17 36.67
CA GLU A 205 -12.66 1.82 37.11
C GLU A 205 -13.49 3.07 37.34
N TYR A 206 -14.70 3.11 36.81
CA TYR A 206 -15.65 4.22 36.93
C TYR A 206 -17.01 3.70 37.33
N GLN A 207 -17.80 4.57 38.02
CA GLN A 207 -19.22 4.36 38.14
C GLN A 207 -19.94 4.90 36.91
N TYR A 208 -21.00 4.27 36.48
CA TYR A 208 -21.83 4.76 35.38
C TYR A 208 -22.43 6.12 35.71
N ASP A 209 -22.11 7.14 34.91
CA ASP A 209 -22.51 8.51 35.07
C ASP A 209 -23.04 9.17 33.79
N GLN A 210 -23.24 8.38 32.73
CA GLN A 210 -23.62 8.79 31.38
C GLN A 210 -22.56 9.60 30.64
N LEU A 211 -21.37 9.75 31.19
CA LEU A 211 -20.27 10.49 30.58
C LEU A 211 -19.27 9.56 29.87
N PRO A 212 -18.55 10.06 28.85
CA PRO A 212 -17.48 9.30 28.20
C PRO A 212 -16.25 9.15 29.08
N HIS A 213 -15.67 7.96 29.11
CA HIS A 213 -14.46 7.61 29.85
C HIS A 213 -13.33 7.16 28.92
N PRO A 214 -12.74 8.07 28.08
CA PRO A 214 -11.64 7.72 27.20
C PRO A 214 -10.32 7.55 27.95
N LEU A 215 -9.38 6.80 27.36
CA LEU A 215 -7.97 7.06 27.60
C LEU A 215 -7.61 8.43 27.00
N THR A 216 -6.78 9.17 27.70
CA THR A 216 -6.29 10.49 27.29
C THR A 216 -4.82 10.41 26.89
N ALA A 217 -4.29 11.48 26.29
CA ALA A 217 -2.85 11.55 25.98
C ALA A 217 -1.95 11.42 27.23
N ALA A 218 -2.48 11.70 28.43
CA ALA A 218 -1.76 11.52 29.69
C ALA A 218 -1.64 10.03 30.08
N ASP A 219 -2.50 9.18 29.55
CA ASP A 219 -2.53 7.75 29.85
C ASP A 219 -1.63 6.93 28.91
N VAL A 220 -1.14 7.54 27.81
CA VAL A 220 -0.42 6.85 26.73
C VAL A 220 0.97 7.46 26.57
N THR A 221 1.99 6.64 26.66
CA THR A 221 3.37 7.02 26.32
C THR A 221 3.82 6.22 25.10
N VAL A 222 4.20 6.92 24.03
CA VAL A 222 4.74 6.32 22.79
C VAL A 222 6.15 6.85 22.54
N THR A 223 7.08 5.95 22.29
CA THR A 223 8.48 6.30 22.01
C THR A 223 8.95 5.60 20.73
N PRO A 224 9.45 6.33 19.71
CA PRO A 224 9.45 7.80 19.65
C PRO A 224 8.04 8.35 19.38
N PRO A 225 7.74 9.62 19.71
CA PRO A 225 6.42 10.21 19.47
C PRO A 225 5.99 10.19 17.99
N ALA A 226 6.96 10.21 17.08
CA ALA A 226 6.74 10.12 15.64
C ALA A 226 6.10 8.79 15.17
N ALA A 227 6.15 7.73 15.99
CA ALA A 227 5.48 6.47 15.71
C ALA A 227 3.94 6.62 15.67
N GLY A 228 3.40 7.68 16.31
CA GLY A 228 1.96 7.95 16.39
C GLY A 228 1.21 6.79 17.04
N TYR A 229 -0.05 6.99 17.39
CA TYR A 229 -0.89 5.91 17.91
C TYR A 229 -2.37 6.17 17.65
N VAL A 230 -3.18 5.11 17.79
CA VAL A 230 -4.64 5.15 17.85
C VAL A 230 -5.10 4.35 19.06
N ILE A 231 -6.23 4.77 19.64
CA ILE A 231 -6.89 4.08 20.74
C ILE A 231 -8.19 3.48 20.22
N GLU A 232 -8.40 2.20 20.50
CA GLU A 232 -9.60 1.45 20.16
C GLU A 232 -10.15 0.78 21.40
N TYR A 233 -11.46 0.55 21.45
CA TYR A 233 -12.15 -0.04 22.59
C TYR A 233 -12.99 -1.22 22.13
N SER A 234 -12.95 -2.30 22.91
CA SER A 234 -13.81 -3.47 22.74
C SER A 234 -14.64 -3.64 24.01
N ARG A 235 -15.98 -3.58 23.94
CA ARG A 235 -16.87 -3.81 25.08
C ARG A 235 -17.17 -5.30 25.20
N ASN A 236 -16.94 -5.88 26.39
CA ASN A 236 -17.25 -7.29 26.72
C ASN A 236 -16.69 -8.30 25.71
N GLY A 237 -15.51 -8.05 25.13
CA GLY A 237 -14.87 -8.93 24.14
C GLY A 237 -15.50 -8.86 22.73
N GLY A 238 -16.25 -7.81 22.41
CA GLY A 238 -16.77 -7.55 21.06
C GLY A 238 -15.72 -7.00 20.11
N GLU A 239 -16.15 -6.44 18.98
CA GLU A 239 -15.26 -5.80 18.02
C GLU A 239 -14.62 -4.54 18.58
N TYR A 240 -13.40 -4.24 18.11
CA TYR A 240 -12.71 -3.00 18.44
C TYR A 240 -13.26 -1.84 17.59
N THR A 241 -13.59 -0.75 18.25
CA THR A 241 -14.03 0.51 17.61
C THR A 241 -13.32 1.70 18.26
N THR A 242 -13.41 2.86 17.65
CA THR A 242 -12.92 4.12 18.22
C THR A 242 -13.97 4.79 19.11
N ASP A 243 -15.13 4.17 19.30
CA ASP A 243 -16.21 4.70 20.13
C ASP A 243 -15.81 4.67 21.61
N VAL A 244 -15.85 5.82 22.23
CA VAL A 244 -15.44 6.00 23.61
C VAL A 244 -16.39 5.28 24.57
N PRO A 245 -15.88 4.58 25.62
CA PRO A 245 -16.70 3.94 26.63
C PRO A 245 -17.63 4.93 27.35
N VAL A 246 -18.93 4.65 27.33
CA VAL A 246 -19.98 5.39 28.04
C VAL A 246 -20.86 4.43 28.86
N SER A 247 -21.27 3.32 28.27
CA SER A 247 -22.16 2.35 28.88
C SER A 247 -21.45 1.50 29.93
N SER A 248 -22.19 0.96 30.90
CA SER A 248 -21.62 -0.02 31.84
C SER A 248 -21.07 -1.24 31.11
N GLY A 249 -20.03 -1.86 31.65
CA GLY A 249 -19.38 -3.03 31.07
C GLY A 249 -17.87 -3.03 31.29
N ILE A 250 -17.26 -4.09 30.80
CA ILE A 250 -15.80 -4.23 30.80
C ILE A 250 -15.31 -3.92 29.38
N TYR A 251 -14.47 -2.92 29.26
CA TYR A 251 -13.83 -2.54 28.01
C TYR A 251 -12.36 -2.90 28.05
N THR A 252 -11.87 -3.49 26.96
CA THR A 252 -10.44 -3.54 26.69
C THR A 252 -10.11 -2.33 25.84
N ALA A 253 -9.31 -1.42 26.36
CA ALA A 253 -8.73 -0.33 25.61
C ALA A 253 -7.40 -0.79 25.03
N ARG A 254 -7.28 -0.81 23.70
CA ARG A 254 -6.09 -1.18 22.97
C ARG A 254 -5.48 0.04 22.30
N VAL A 255 -4.18 0.20 22.46
CA VAL A 255 -3.42 1.26 21.79
C VAL A 255 -2.38 0.62 20.90
N HIS A 256 -2.24 1.11 19.67
CA HIS A 256 -1.21 0.63 18.76
C HIS A 256 -0.59 1.76 17.92
N THR A 257 0.65 1.53 17.47
CA THR A 257 1.36 2.46 16.58
C THR A 257 0.69 2.56 15.21
N THR A 258 0.72 3.75 14.61
CA THR A 258 0.05 4.01 13.31
C THR A 258 1.00 4.37 12.17
N ASN A 259 2.19 4.86 12.47
CA ASN A 259 3.14 5.23 11.41
C ASN A 259 3.81 3.97 10.83
N PRO A 260 3.66 3.69 9.51
CA PRO A 260 4.15 2.48 8.87
C PRO A 260 5.69 2.35 8.87
N ASN A 261 6.41 3.42 9.16
CA ASN A 261 7.87 3.44 9.26
C ASN A 261 8.39 2.86 10.58
N TYR A 262 7.51 2.58 11.52
CA TYR A 262 7.82 1.99 12.81
C TYR A 262 7.21 0.60 12.92
N GLU A 263 7.77 -0.21 13.80
CA GLU A 263 7.17 -1.51 14.14
C GLU A 263 5.77 -1.32 14.70
N THR A 264 4.84 -2.21 14.30
CA THR A 264 3.49 -2.22 14.85
C THR A 264 3.53 -2.93 16.19
N ILE A 265 3.31 -2.20 17.26
CA ILE A 265 3.23 -2.72 18.62
C ILE A 265 1.91 -2.31 19.26
N TYR A 266 1.49 -3.09 20.26
CA TYR A 266 0.24 -2.95 21.00
C TYR A 266 0.50 -2.93 22.47
N ASP A 267 -0.35 -2.19 23.21
CA ASP A 267 -0.52 -2.32 24.65
C ASP A 267 -2.00 -2.21 24.98
N GLU A 268 -2.44 -2.87 26.05
CA GLU A 268 -3.85 -2.96 26.43
C GLU A 268 -4.01 -2.71 27.93
N CYS A 269 -5.15 -2.08 28.28
CA CYS A 269 -5.61 -1.98 29.65
C CYS A 269 -7.12 -2.16 29.73
N THR A 270 -7.64 -2.39 30.94
CA THR A 270 -9.06 -2.54 31.21
C THR A 270 -9.66 -1.22 31.64
N ILE A 271 -10.81 -0.86 31.05
CA ILE A 271 -11.70 0.19 31.58
C ILE A 271 -12.99 -0.49 32.01
N LYS A 272 -13.28 -0.48 33.29
CA LYS A 272 -14.51 -1.03 33.86
C LYS A 272 -15.46 0.10 34.23
N ILE A 273 -16.64 0.11 33.64
CA ILE A 273 -17.74 1.01 34.03
C ILE A 273 -18.78 0.18 34.75
N ILE A 274 -18.92 0.41 36.06
CA ILE A 274 -19.85 -0.28 36.92
C ILE A 274 -21.21 0.39 36.75
N GLY A 275 -22.21 -0.37 36.31
CA GLY A 275 -23.60 0.11 36.20
C GLY A 275 -24.26 0.32 37.56
N GLU A 276 -25.44 0.90 37.54
CA GLU A 276 -26.31 0.96 38.72
C GLU A 276 -26.62 -0.49 39.15
N ASN A 277 -26.45 -0.75 40.45
CA ASN A 277 -26.64 -2.10 40.99
C ASN A 277 -28.10 -2.50 40.98
N VAL A 278 -28.37 -3.71 40.48
CA VAL A 278 -29.63 -4.40 40.59
C VAL A 278 -29.40 -5.68 41.39
N ASN A 279 -30.04 -5.82 42.53
CA ASN A 279 -29.95 -7.05 43.31
C ASN A 279 -31.10 -7.99 42.95
N PHE A 280 -30.81 -9.27 42.74
CA PHE A 280 -31.81 -10.27 42.46
C PHE A 280 -32.02 -11.19 43.67
N THR A 281 -33.28 -11.47 43.96
CA THR A 281 -33.67 -12.53 44.90
C THR A 281 -34.33 -13.65 44.10
N VAL A 282 -33.77 -14.86 44.21
CA VAL A 282 -34.27 -16.05 43.58
C VAL A 282 -34.77 -17.00 44.64
N THR A 283 -36.05 -17.38 44.54
CA THR A 283 -36.74 -18.34 45.47
C THR A 283 -37.48 -19.41 44.70
N ASN A 284 -38.04 -20.38 45.42
CA ASN A 284 -38.74 -21.53 44.82
C ASN A 284 -37.81 -22.26 43.82
N THR A 285 -36.72 -22.74 44.32
CA THR A 285 -35.66 -23.36 43.51
C THR A 285 -35.60 -24.87 43.65
N SER A 286 -36.53 -25.50 44.42
CA SER A 286 -36.55 -26.94 44.66
C SER A 286 -37.95 -27.51 44.46
N PHE A 287 -38.06 -28.52 43.63
CA PHE A 287 -39.30 -29.18 43.28
C PHE A 287 -39.09 -30.72 43.28
N THR A 288 -40.18 -31.46 43.36
CA THR A 288 -40.22 -32.91 43.05
C THR A 288 -40.89 -33.08 41.69
N TYR A 289 -40.39 -33.96 40.86
CA TYR A 289 -40.95 -34.27 39.55
C TYR A 289 -42.43 -34.64 39.68
N ASP A 290 -43.26 -33.96 38.89
CA ASP A 290 -44.71 -34.17 38.84
C ASP A 290 -45.27 -34.10 37.41
N GLY A 291 -44.38 -34.11 36.41
CA GLY A 291 -44.72 -33.99 35.00
C GLY A 291 -45.04 -32.56 34.51
N ASN A 292 -45.02 -31.58 35.41
CA ASN A 292 -45.26 -30.17 35.08
C ASN A 292 -43.98 -29.38 35.03
N GLY A 293 -44.03 -28.25 34.32
CA GLY A 293 -42.90 -27.31 34.27
C GLY A 293 -42.80 -26.45 35.54
N HIS A 294 -41.56 -26.34 36.06
CA HIS A 294 -41.26 -25.57 37.27
C HIS A 294 -40.30 -24.45 36.98
N LYS A 295 -40.58 -23.25 37.51
CA LYS A 295 -39.71 -22.06 37.38
C LYS A 295 -39.44 -21.48 38.76
N ALA A 296 -38.22 -20.98 38.92
CA ALA A 296 -37.87 -20.18 40.09
C ALA A 296 -38.66 -18.87 40.10
N THR A 297 -38.93 -18.33 41.28
CA THR A 297 -39.48 -17.00 41.44
C THR A 297 -38.31 -16.03 41.55
N VAL A 298 -38.28 -15.04 40.66
CA VAL A 298 -37.22 -14.03 40.60
C VAL A 298 -37.82 -12.65 40.84
N SER A 299 -37.18 -11.84 41.70
CA SER A 299 -37.52 -10.44 41.91
C SER A 299 -36.26 -9.59 41.92
N SER A 300 -36.38 -8.32 41.52
CA SER A 300 -35.29 -7.34 41.49
C SER A 300 -35.49 -6.20 42.47
N ASP A 301 -34.39 -5.64 42.94
CA ASP A 301 -34.32 -4.38 43.70
C ASP A 301 -33.24 -3.49 43.09
N PRO A 302 -33.58 -2.32 42.46
CA PRO A 302 -34.92 -1.75 42.34
C PRO A 302 -35.93 -2.65 41.59
N ALA A 303 -37.22 -2.50 41.95
CA ALA A 303 -38.32 -3.13 41.24
C ALA A 303 -38.44 -2.57 39.80
N ASP A 304 -39.17 -3.28 38.94
CA ASP A 304 -39.51 -2.87 37.57
C ASP A 304 -38.31 -2.77 36.62
N ILE A 305 -37.19 -3.36 36.98
CA ILE A 305 -36.06 -3.56 36.02
C ILE A 305 -36.38 -4.71 35.06
N GLY A 306 -36.20 -4.45 33.74
CA GLY A 306 -36.38 -5.48 32.73
C GLY A 306 -35.23 -6.50 32.76
N TYR A 307 -35.60 -7.78 32.83
CA TYR A 307 -34.64 -8.88 32.76
C TYR A 307 -35.26 -10.15 32.18
N LYS A 308 -34.40 -11.04 31.72
CA LYS A 308 -34.74 -12.38 31.20
C LYS A 308 -34.10 -13.45 32.06
N VAL A 309 -34.88 -14.47 32.39
CA VAL A 309 -34.42 -15.70 33.09
C VAL A 309 -34.32 -16.83 32.10
N THR A 310 -33.19 -17.53 32.05
CA THR A 310 -32.98 -18.72 31.24
C THR A 310 -32.49 -19.86 32.11
N TYR A 311 -32.90 -21.08 31.73
CA TYR A 311 -32.52 -22.33 32.42
C TYR A 311 -31.67 -23.19 31.46
N THR A 312 -30.62 -23.80 32.00
CA THR A 312 -29.75 -24.71 31.24
C THR A 312 -29.66 -26.03 32.01
N ASN A 313 -30.01 -27.14 31.40
CA ASN A 313 -29.96 -28.48 32.01
C ASN A 313 -28.50 -28.96 32.21
N SER A 314 -28.34 -30.13 32.87
CA SER A 314 -27.03 -30.76 33.12
C SER A 314 -26.27 -31.12 31.84
N LYS A 315 -26.94 -31.22 30.69
CA LYS A 315 -26.32 -31.47 29.36
C LYS A 315 -25.88 -30.21 28.64
N GLY A 316 -26.14 -29.02 29.21
CA GLY A 316 -25.80 -27.71 28.58
C GLY A 316 -26.90 -27.22 27.61
N GLU A 317 -28.06 -27.79 27.57
CA GLU A 317 -29.17 -27.39 26.70
C GLU A 317 -30.03 -26.34 27.39
N THR A 318 -30.38 -25.28 26.64
CA THR A 318 -31.31 -24.26 27.14
C THR A 318 -32.73 -24.77 27.11
N VAL A 319 -33.42 -24.67 28.25
CA VAL A 319 -34.78 -25.15 28.45
C VAL A 319 -35.66 -23.98 28.85
N GLU A 320 -36.77 -23.76 28.15
CA GLU A 320 -37.70 -22.66 28.47
C GLU A 320 -38.55 -22.97 29.70
N ASN A 321 -38.92 -24.23 29.86
CA ASN A 321 -39.79 -24.71 30.94
C ASN A 321 -39.21 -26.01 31.51
N PRO A 322 -38.39 -25.96 32.57
CA PRO A 322 -37.82 -27.13 33.22
C PRO A 322 -38.91 -28.10 33.71
N THR A 323 -38.90 -29.33 33.23
CA THR A 323 -39.89 -30.37 33.54
C THR A 323 -39.23 -31.61 34.12
N ASP A 324 -38.12 -32.05 33.54
CA ASP A 324 -37.48 -33.30 33.91
C ASP A 324 -36.72 -33.19 35.23
N ALA A 325 -36.57 -34.34 35.92
CA ALA A 325 -35.72 -34.41 37.11
C ALA A 325 -34.27 -34.18 36.75
N ASP A 326 -33.74 -32.97 37.11
CA ASP A 326 -32.40 -32.51 36.81
C ASP A 326 -32.02 -31.31 37.71
N VAL A 327 -30.77 -30.86 37.61
CA VAL A 327 -30.30 -29.61 38.20
C VAL A 327 -30.06 -28.60 37.09
N TYR A 328 -30.90 -27.60 37.01
CA TYR A 328 -30.83 -26.56 36.02
C TYR A 328 -30.06 -25.37 36.54
N THR A 329 -29.17 -24.82 35.70
CA THR A 329 -28.49 -23.54 35.96
C THR A 329 -29.41 -22.39 35.57
N ILE A 330 -29.67 -21.48 36.50
CA ILE A 330 -30.43 -20.24 36.28
C ILE A 330 -29.48 -19.15 35.87
N LYS A 331 -29.71 -18.49 34.72
CA LYS A 331 -29.03 -17.28 34.30
C LYS A 331 -30.00 -16.12 34.15
N ILE A 332 -29.72 -15.02 34.84
CA ILE A 332 -30.44 -13.78 34.72
C ILE A 332 -29.65 -12.87 33.78
N THR A 333 -30.32 -12.25 32.82
CA THR A 333 -29.74 -11.29 31.89
C THR A 333 -30.56 -10.03 31.92
N LEU A 334 -29.92 -8.90 32.17
CA LEU A 334 -30.56 -7.57 32.17
C LEU A 334 -30.93 -7.15 30.75
N ASP A 335 -32.11 -6.57 30.55
CA ASP A 335 -32.53 -6.03 29.25
C ASP A 335 -31.73 -4.77 28.89
N ASN A 336 -31.26 -4.03 29.91
CA ASN A 336 -30.43 -2.86 29.72
C ASN A 336 -29.11 -2.97 30.51
N ASP A 337 -28.21 -3.82 30.01
CA ASP A 337 -26.86 -4.02 30.53
C ASP A 337 -25.92 -2.81 30.28
N LYS A 338 -26.42 -1.79 29.56
CA LYS A 338 -25.67 -0.54 29.31
C LYS A 338 -25.75 0.42 30.47
N VAL A 339 -26.72 0.24 31.35
CA VAL A 339 -26.98 1.10 32.53
C VAL A 339 -26.81 0.31 33.83
N TYR A 340 -27.32 -0.92 33.86
CA TYR A 340 -27.40 -1.72 35.05
C TYR A 340 -26.35 -2.83 35.11
N SER A 341 -25.95 -3.18 36.33
CA SER A 341 -25.10 -4.33 36.63
C SER A 341 -25.75 -5.18 37.72
N ILE A 342 -25.56 -6.50 37.65
CA ILE A 342 -26.00 -7.39 38.74
C ILE A 342 -25.10 -7.16 39.95
N GLY A 343 -25.70 -6.65 41.03
CA GLY A 343 -25.00 -6.18 42.23
C GLY A 343 -24.73 -7.24 43.30
N ASN A 344 -25.37 -8.42 43.19
CA ASN A 344 -25.24 -9.49 44.16
C ASN A 344 -25.13 -10.87 43.52
N ASP A 345 -24.61 -11.82 44.25
CA ASP A 345 -24.75 -13.25 43.95
C ASP A 345 -26.18 -13.71 44.29
N TYR A 346 -26.78 -14.58 43.49
CA TYR A 346 -28.08 -15.15 43.69
C TYR A 346 -28.02 -16.68 43.56
N ASP A 347 -29.03 -17.40 44.10
CA ASP A 347 -29.14 -18.83 43.89
C ASP A 347 -29.35 -19.13 42.41
N ASN A 348 -28.35 -19.68 41.77
CA ASN A 348 -28.32 -19.93 40.35
C ASN A 348 -28.71 -21.37 39.96
N LYS A 349 -29.35 -22.13 40.89
CA LYS A 349 -29.74 -23.51 40.66
C LYS A 349 -31.24 -23.70 40.90
N LEU A 350 -31.87 -24.39 39.96
CA LEU A 350 -33.21 -24.99 40.14
C LEU A 350 -33.03 -26.50 40.14
N THR A 351 -33.54 -27.18 41.18
CA THR A 351 -33.47 -28.62 41.31
C THR A 351 -34.84 -29.23 41.20
N ILE A 352 -35.04 -30.13 40.27
CA ILE A 352 -36.23 -31.03 40.20
C ILE A 352 -35.76 -32.42 40.59
N SER A 353 -36.13 -32.86 41.78
CA SER A 353 -35.76 -34.18 42.30
C SER A 353 -36.64 -35.25 41.69
N PRO A 354 -36.14 -36.45 41.42
CA PRO A 354 -36.99 -37.57 41.01
C PRO A 354 -38.06 -37.83 42.09
N GLN A 355 -39.24 -38.18 41.62
CA GLN A 355 -40.29 -38.68 42.52
C GLN A 355 -39.92 -40.08 42.98
N SER A 356 -40.16 -40.41 44.24
CA SER A 356 -39.98 -41.77 44.78
C SER A 356 -41.03 -42.72 44.28
N GLY A 357 -40.61 -43.75 43.59
CA GLY A 357 -41.48 -44.83 43.21
C GLY A 357 -41.64 -45.82 44.35
N HIS A 358 -42.84 -46.28 44.56
CA HIS A 358 -43.14 -47.38 45.51
C HIS A 358 -43.57 -48.61 44.69
N PHE A 359 -42.87 -49.69 44.91
CA PHE A 359 -43.24 -50.98 44.33
C PHE A 359 -44.04 -51.83 45.34
N THR A 360 -45.19 -52.26 44.97
CA THR A 360 -45.98 -53.21 45.76
C THR A 360 -46.06 -54.56 45.04
N THR A 361 -45.94 -55.60 45.81
CA THR A 361 -46.18 -56.98 45.35
C THR A 361 -47.29 -57.59 46.19
N ASP A 362 -48.38 -57.97 45.60
CA ASP A 362 -49.53 -58.47 46.30
C ASP A 362 -49.61 -60.01 46.39
N GLU A 363 -48.55 -60.70 45.95
CA GLU A 363 -48.59 -62.17 45.82
C GLU A 363 -47.72 -62.84 46.89
N SER A 364 -48.34 -63.81 47.55
CA SER A 364 -47.63 -64.77 48.39
C SER A 364 -47.88 -66.18 47.83
N TRP A 365 -46.84 -66.99 47.77
CA TRP A 365 -46.93 -68.34 47.30
C TRP A 365 -46.62 -69.36 48.40
N VAL A 366 -47.33 -70.47 48.41
CA VAL A 366 -46.97 -71.66 49.16
C VAL A 366 -46.06 -72.51 48.29
N TYR A 367 -44.99 -73.03 48.87
CA TYR A 367 -44.05 -73.87 48.14
C TYR A 367 -44.76 -75.05 47.43
N ASP A 368 -44.65 -75.08 46.11
CA ASP A 368 -45.22 -76.10 45.22
C ASP A 368 -44.18 -76.74 44.30
N GLY A 369 -42.93 -76.47 44.49
CA GLY A 369 -41.81 -76.96 43.67
C GLY A 369 -41.64 -76.26 42.29
N LYS A 370 -42.42 -75.20 41.99
CA LYS A 370 -42.36 -74.44 40.71
C LYS A 370 -41.75 -73.06 40.93
N THR A 371 -41.35 -72.47 39.83
CA THR A 371 -40.85 -71.06 39.82
C THR A 371 -42.07 -70.15 39.72
N HIS A 372 -42.20 -69.22 40.65
CA HIS A 372 -43.24 -68.18 40.66
C HIS A 372 -42.54 -66.80 40.31
N LYS A 373 -43.21 -65.96 39.52
CA LYS A 373 -42.84 -64.60 39.24
C LYS A 373 -43.84 -63.64 39.90
N PRO A 374 -43.42 -62.75 40.77
CA PRO A 374 -44.34 -61.79 41.35
C PRO A 374 -44.87 -60.82 40.26
N ASN A 375 -46.12 -60.46 40.34
CA ASN A 375 -46.66 -59.31 39.68
C ASN A 375 -46.25 -58.09 40.48
N MET A 376 -45.50 -57.24 39.85
CA MET A 376 -45.03 -55.95 40.43
C MET A 376 -45.94 -54.85 39.87
N THR A 377 -46.57 -54.10 40.74
CA THR A 377 -47.21 -52.85 40.37
C THR A 377 -46.37 -51.71 40.84
N VAL A 378 -46.18 -50.73 40.02
CA VAL A 378 -45.56 -49.49 40.35
C VAL A 378 -46.66 -48.49 40.60
N ASP A 379 -46.72 -47.91 41.81
CA ASP A 379 -47.59 -46.76 42.06
C ASP A 379 -47.07 -45.56 41.25
N ALA A 380 -47.78 -45.34 40.11
CA ALA A 380 -47.44 -44.27 39.18
C ALA A 380 -47.82 -42.89 39.67
N PRO A 381 -47.34 -41.84 39.09
CA PRO A 381 -47.31 -41.64 37.67
C PRO A 381 -45.84 -41.59 37.08
N TYR A 382 -45.50 -42.64 36.35
CA TYR A 382 -44.25 -42.71 35.58
C TYR A 382 -44.59 -43.23 34.19
N ASP A 383 -44.50 -42.38 33.24
CA ASP A 383 -44.32 -42.69 31.82
C ASP A 383 -42.89 -42.53 31.43
#